data_0e3b1958b23b82e992e46d26297b798b
#
_entry.id   0e3b1958b23b82e992e46d26297b798b
#
_cell.length_a   1.000
_cell.length_b   1.000
_cell.length_c   1.000
_cell.angle_alpha   90.00
_cell.angle_beta   90.00
_cell.angle_gamma   90.00
#
_symmetry.space_group_name_H-M   'P 1'
#
loop_
_entity.id
_entity.type
_entity.pdbx_description
1 polymer ?
#
loop_
_entity_poly.entity_id
_entity_poly.type
_entity_poly.pdbx_seq_one_letter_code
_entity_poly.pdbx_strand_id
1 'polypeptide(L)'
;MGFFKAYDMRGTFGVDFDLDTVYKVGLALPKVVKGKRWLVGRDCRTTSDAVHDALVKGLSESGAEVSDLGHCTTPMVYYFTAADGFDGSVMITASHNPPTDNGLKVSKATALPVGYANGLNEVERLVGEMQSTADGRRPSVKDLPDALSRYIAWQKGRVSTAALSGLKFAVDCSNGMSSLFVREMFPDSVLLNDTPDGTFPAHSPNPLKAEAREQIAKVVREEGLDCGVIFDGDADRAMFVDERGEFVQPDYLIPVVARATMGSEELRVKSEELGKAKIIHDVRTSRGAIETLREEGFEPVMVPVGHAFAKPILREIGALCGGELAGHYYFSEFFGCDSGLLAATRILSEIAKARQAGKTFSEMMKPIVSRYANSGEINFKVDNKEAAIERVLAVAKSLGEETGRSEIDGYRLEYRDGWISVRKSNTEPYLRLLVECRTREMLDNWVGRLSGAIAPHNPQSASV
;
A
#
# COMPACT_ATOMS: atom_id res chain seq x y z
N MET A 1 4.27 -0.06 -23.02
CA MET A 1 4.91 -0.26 -21.72
C MET A 1 4.63 -1.69 -21.30
N GLY A 2 5.62 -2.56 -21.41
CA GLY A 2 5.48 -3.96 -21.05
C GLY A 2 5.56 -4.22 -19.54
N PHE A 3 6.37 -5.14 -19.14
CA PHE A 3 6.57 -5.62 -17.78
C PHE A 3 7.15 -4.56 -16.80
N PHE A 4 8.06 -3.69 -17.25
CA PHE A 4 8.67 -2.64 -16.43
C PHE A 4 7.73 -1.46 -16.24
N LYS A 5 7.33 -1.18 -14.97
CA LYS A 5 6.41 -0.08 -14.61
C LYS A 5 7.17 1.00 -13.82
N ALA A 6 6.48 2.07 -13.45
CA ALA A 6 7.09 3.19 -12.73
C ALA A 6 7.73 2.78 -11.38
N TYR A 7 7.13 1.82 -10.66
CA TYR A 7 7.50 1.47 -9.27
C TYR A 7 8.08 0.08 -9.11
N ASP A 8 7.72 -0.85 -9.99
CA ASP A 8 8.09 -2.26 -9.95
C ASP A 8 8.07 -2.87 -11.35
N MET A 9 8.25 -4.18 -11.44
CA MET A 9 8.01 -4.96 -12.64
C MET A 9 6.73 -5.77 -12.42
N ARG A 10 5.73 -5.63 -13.30
CA ARG A 10 4.42 -6.28 -13.14
C ARG A 10 3.71 -6.45 -14.46
N GLY A 11 3.06 -7.62 -14.64
CA GLY A 11 2.26 -7.89 -15.82
C GLY A 11 1.65 -9.28 -15.79
N THR A 12 0.90 -9.61 -16.83
CA THR A 12 0.30 -10.92 -17.02
C THR A 12 1.38 -11.91 -17.47
N PHE A 13 1.59 -12.97 -16.67
CA PHE A 13 2.57 -14.00 -16.97
C PHE A 13 2.25 -14.73 -18.27
N GLY A 14 3.26 -14.94 -19.11
CA GLY A 14 3.12 -15.53 -20.44
C GLY A 14 2.63 -14.57 -21.54
N VAL A 15 2.29 -13.32 -21.16
CA VAL A 15 1.85 -12.26 -22.10
C VAL A 15 2.82 -11.09 -22.07
N ASP A 16 2.99 -10.46 -20.91
CA ASP A 16 3.86 -9.29 -20.72
C ASP A 16 5.31 -9.68 -20.42
N PHE A 17 5.52 -10.86 -19.84
CA PHE A 17 6.83 -11.43 -19.49
C PHE A 17 6.77 -12.96 -19.35
N ASP A 18 7.94 -13.59 -19.39
CA ASP A 18 8.14 -15.03 -19.29
C ASP A 18 9.34 -15.37 -18.39
N LEU A 19 9.63 -16.65 -18.21
CA LEU A 19 10.74 -17.12 -17.37
C LEU A 19 12.12 -16.72 -17.90
N ASP A 20 12.30 -16.58 -19.21
CA ASP A 20 13.56 -16.10 -19.81
C ASP A 20 13.80 -14.63 -19.45
N THR A 21 12.76 -13.82 -19.52
CA THR A 21 12.79 -12.42 -19.05
C THR A 21 13.18 -12.33 -17.59
N VAL A 22 12.56 -13.14 -16.71
CA VAL A 22 12.85 -13.16 -15.26
C VAL A 22 14.29 -13.61 -14.98
N TYR A 23 14.77 -14.65 -15.67
CA TYR A 23 16.16 -15.10 -15.57
C TYR A 23 17.15 -13.97 -15.95
N LYS A 24 16.90 -13.28 -17.05
CA LYS A 24 17.71 -12.14 -17.48
C LYS A 24 17.67 -10.98 -16.47
N VAL A 25 16.51 -10.73 -15.86
CA VAL A 25 16.38 -9.76 -14.75
C VAL A 25 17.30 -10.17 -13.61
N GLY A 26 17.32 -11.46 -13.22
CA GLY A 26 18.23 -11.98 -12.20
C GLY A 26 19.71 -11.73 -12.53
N LEU A 27 20.12 -11.90 -13.80
CA LEU A 27 21.47 -11.58 -14.26
C LEU A 27 21.81 -10.09 -14.24
N ALA A 28 20.81 -9.23 -14.46
CA ALA A 28 20.98 -7.78 -14.55
C ALA A 28 20.98 -7.08 -13.18
N LEU A 29 20.14 -7.53 -12.25
CA LEU A 29 19.93 -6.85 -10.96
C LEU A 29 21.23 -6.60 -10.19
N PRO A 30 22.17 -7.55 -9.99
CA PRO A 30 23.40 -7.30 -9.24
C PRO A 30 24.38 -6.34 -9.95
N LYS A 31 24.21 -6.11 -11.24
CA LYS A 31 25.01 -5.11 -11.99
C LYS A 31 24.51 -3.70 -11.73
N VAL A 32 23.20 -3.54 -11.50
CA VAL A 32 22.53 -2.24 -11.27
C VAL A 32 22.48 -1.91 -9.79
N VAL A 33 21.97 -2.85 -8.98
CA VAL A 33 21.98 -2.75 -7.51
C VAL A 33 23.25 -3.45 -7.02
N LYS A 34 24.30 -2.70 -6.84
CA LYS A 34 25.63 -3.22 -6.46
C LYS A 34 25.58 -3.92 -5.12
N GLY A 35 26.03 -5.17 -5.07
CA GLY A 35 26.13 -5.97 -3.87
C GLY A 35 26.03 -7.46 -4.15
N LYS A 36 26.46 -8.29 -3.18
CA LYS A 36 26.53 -9.74 -3.35
C LYS A 36 25.43 -10.50 -2.61
N ARG A 37 24.95 -9.96 -1.49
CA ARG A 37 23.98 -10.63 -0.61
C ARG A 37 22.56 -10.26 -1.03
N TRP A 38 21.85 -11.20 -1.61
CA TRP A 38 20.49 -11.00 -2.11
C TRP A 38 19.48 -11.85 -1.33
N LEU A 39 18.34 -11.23 -1.04
CA LEU A 39 17.21 -11.89 -0.40
C LEU A 39 16.07 -12.02 -1.43
N VAL A 40 15.46 -13.20 -1.50
CA VAL A 40 14.30 -13.46 -2.36
C VAL A 40 13.17 -14.00 -1.50
N GLY A 41 11.96 -13.58 -1.78
CA GLY A 41 10.75 -14.13 -1.20
C GLY A 41 9.62 -14.11 -2.23
N ARG A 42 8.56 -14.86 -1.99
CA ARG A 42 7.44 -14.97 -2.93
C ARG A 42 6.09 -15.08 -2.24
N ASP A 43 5.05 -14.67 -2.94
CA ASP A 43 3.67 -14.90 -2.54
C ASP A 43 3.16 -16.27 -3.03
N CYS A 44 1.87 -16.57 -2.74
CA CYS A 44 1.25 -17.84 -3.07
C CYS A 44 0.71 -17.94 -4.51
N ARG A 45 0.95 -16.97 -5.39
CA ARG A 45 0.45 -17.01 -6.78
C ARG A 45 0.94 -18.25 -7.51
N THR A 46 0.10 -18.81 -8.35
CA THR A 46 0.36 -20.08 -9.02
C THR A 46 1.63 -20.10 -9.89
N THR A 47 2.10 -18.93 -10.29
CA THR A 47 3.34 -18.78 -11.08
C THR A 47 4.55 -18.38 -10.24
N SER A 48 4.38 -18.07 -8.95
CA SER A 48 5.45 -17.51 -8.11
C SER A 48 6.62 -18.47 -7.92
N ASP A 49 6.39 -19.78 -7.82
CA ASP A 49 7.48 -20.75 -7.69
C ASP A 49 8.34 -20.81 -8.97
N ALA A 50 7.72 -20.85 -10.15
CA ALA A 50 8.45 -20.86 -11.42
C ALA A 50 9.23 -19.57 -11.67
N VAL A 51 8.64 -18.43 -11.31
CA VAL A 51 9.28 -17.11 -11.39
C VAL A 51 10.45 -17.03 -10.40
N HIS A 52 10.29 -17.58 -9.18
CA HIS A 52 11.36 -17.70 -8.19
C HIS A 52 12.56 -18.47 -8.73
N ASP A 53 12.34 -19.67 -9.27
CA ASP A 53 13.42 -20.53 -9.75
C ASP A 53 14.21 -19.86 -10.89
N ALA A 54 13.52 -19.19 -11.81
CA ALA A 54 14.16 -18.44 -12.89
C ALA A 54 14.98 -17.24 -12.38
N LEU A 55 14.42 -16.47 -11.44
CA LEU A 55 15.08 -15.31 -10.83
C LEU A 55 16.34 -15.72 -10.07
N VAL A 56 16.20 -16.71 -9.19
CA VAL A 56 17.29 -17.22 -8.33
C VAL A 56 18.41 -17.79 -9.17
N LYS A 57 18.09 -18.50 -10.26
CA LYS A 57 19.08 -18.98 -11.21
C LYS A 57 19.89 -17.82 -11.80
N GLY A 58 19.22 -16.76 -12.29
CA GLY A 58 19.87 -15.60 -12.85
C GLY A 58 20.74 -14.85 -11.82
N LEU A 59 20.23 -14.65 -10.60
CA LEU A 59 20.99 -14.02 -9.52
C LEU A 59 22.24 -14.84 -9.18
N SER A 60 22.13 -16.17 -9.02
CA SER A 60 23.25 -17.04 -8.68
C SER A 60 24.31 -17.08 -9.79
N GLU A 61 23.90 -17.15 -11.05
CA GLU A 61 24.82 -17.12 -12.20
C GLU A 61 25.50 -15.76 -12.37
N SER A 62 24.90 -14.68 -11.90
CA SER A 62 25.56 -13.36 -11.84
C SER A 62 26.63 -13.25 -10.74
N GLY A 63 26.76 -14.26 -9.88
CA GLY A 63 27.68 -14.31 -8.74
C GLY A 63 27.08 -13.77 -7.42
N ALA A 64 25.77 -13.61 -7.33
CA ALA A 64 25.10 -13.23 -6.10
C ALA A 64 24.99 -14.41 -5.13
N GLU A 65 25.09 -14.13 -3.83
CA GLU A 65 24.79 -15.04 -2.73
C GLU A 65 23.31 -14.87 -2.37
N VAL A 66 22.49 -15.85 -2.73
CA VAL A 66 21.04 -15.76 -2.58
C VAL A 66 20.58 -16.44 -1.29
N SER A 67 19.78 -15.73 -0.49
CA SER A 67 19.00 -16.27 0.62
C SER A 67 17.52 -16.26 0.25
N ASP A 68 16.80 -17.33 0.61
CA ASP A 68 15.37 -17.49 0.32
C ASP A 68 14.54 -17.44 1.61
N LEU A 69 13.52 -16.59 1.60
CA LEU A 69 12.48 -16.52 2.63
C LEU A 69 11.35 -17.55 2.40
N GLY A 70 11.33 -18.19 1.23
CA GLY A 70 10.19 -19.00 0.83
C GLY A 70 8.93 -18.17 0.61
N HIS A 71 7.78 -18.76 0.94
CA HIS A 71 6.51 -18.01 0.95
C HIS A 71 6.51 -17.02 2.12
N CYS A 72 6.34 -15.73 1.81
CA CYS A 72 6.41 -14.67 2.80
C CYS A 72 5.54 -13.47 2.39
N THR A 73 5.39 -12.50 3.29
CA THR A 73 4.77 -11.21 2.96
C THR A 73 5.80 -10.23 2.41
N THR A 74 5.34 -9.24 1.65
CA THR A 74 6.20 -8.13 1.21
C THR A 74 6.88 -7.42 2.39
N PRO A 75 6.21 -7.10 3.51
CA PRO A 75 6.85 -6.53 4.68
C PRO A 75 7.95 -7.42 5.31
N MET A 76 7.83 -8.74 5.23
CA MET A 76 8.93 -9.64 5.70
C MET A 76 10.19 -9.43 4.86
N VAL A 77 10.07 -9.31 3.53
CA VAL A 77 11.22 -9.03 2.67
C VAL A 77 11.86 -7.70 3.05
N TYR A 78 11.07 -6.65 3.30
CA TYR A 78 11.61 -5.36 3.75
C TYR A 78 12.33 -5.46 5.09
N TYR A 79 11.71 -6.15 6.05
CA TYR A 79 12.28 -6.34 7.38
C TYR A 79 13.66 -6.99 7.30
N PHE A 80 13.77 -8.15 6.66
CA PHE A 80 15.03 -8.90 6.60
C PHE A 80 16.07 -8.20 5.72
N THR A 81 15.66 -7.50 4.65
CA THR A 81 16.59 -6.71 3.84
C THR A 81 17.32 -5.69 4.70
N ALA A 82 16.58 -5.00 5.58
CA ALA A 82 17.15 -3.96 6.42
C ALA A 82 17.82 -4.53 7.69
N ALA A 83 17.16 -5.44 8.41
CA ALA A 83 17.64 -5.96 9.70
C ALA A 83 18.87 -6.86 9.57
N ASP A 84 18.91 -7.72 8.54
CA ASP A 84 20.01 -8.66 8.31
C ASP A 84 21.06 -8.10 7.33
N GLY A 85 20.86 -6.88 6.82
CA GLY A 85 21.83 -6.15 6.01
C GLY A 85 22.08 -6.77 4.64
N PHE A 86 21.04 -7.16 3.91
CA PHE A 86 21.15 -7.57 2.52
C PHE A 86 21.40 -6.36 1.61
N ASP A 87 22.21 -6.55 0.56
CA ASP A 87 22.52 -5.52 -0.42
C ASP A 87 21.36 -5.25 -1.37
N GLY A 88 20.60 -6.30 -1.69
CA GLY A 88 19.41 -6.25 -2.51
C GLY A 88 18.39 -7.30 -2.13
N SER A 89 17.15 -7.07 -2.50
CA SER A 89 16.09 -8.06 -2.33
C SER A 89 15.03 -7.97 -3.42
N VAL A 90 14.34 -9.07 -3.62
CA VAL A 90 13.21 -9.17 -4.54
C VAL A 90 12.05 -9.88 -3.85
N MET A 91 10.89 -9.24 -3.82
CA MET A 91 9.62 -9.89 -3.53
C MET A 91 8.91 -10.23 -4.83
N ILE A 92 8.62 -11.49 -5.04
CA ILE A 92 7.86 -12.01 -6.19
C ILE A 92 6.39 -11.95 -5.83
N THR A 93 5.68 -11.00 -6.43
CA THR A 93 4.27 -10.73 -6.18
C THR A 93 3.68 -9.75 -7.20
N ALA A 94 2.39 -9.83 -7.42
CA ALA A 94 1.63 -8.75 -8.07
C ALA A 94 0.66 -8.07 -7.07
N SER A 95 0.88 -8.24 -5.75
CA SER A 95 0.08 -7.63 -4.67
C SER A 95 -1.43 -7.93 -4.86
N HIS A 96 -2.21 -6.90 -5.15
CA HIS A 96 -3.66 -6.94 -5.28
C HIS A 96 -4.16 -7.17 -6.72
N ASN A 97 -3.27 -7.40 -7.69
CA ASN A 97 -3.65 -7.63 -9.08
C ASN A 97 -4.35 -9.00 -9.25
N PRO A 98 -5.08 -9.22 -10.37
CA PRO A 98 -5.70 -10.51 -10.68
C PRO A 98 -4.74 -11.71 -10.58
N PRO A 99 -5.24 -12.93 -10.41
CA PRO A 99 -4.41 -14.13 -10.23
C PRO A 99 -3.51 -14.46 -11.43
N THR A 100 -3.83 -13.97 -12.64
CA THR A 100 -3.02 -14.13 -13.86
C THR A 100 -1.75 -13.28 -13.88
N ASP A 101 -1.70 -12.26 -13.02
CA ASP A 101 -0.58 -11.35 -12.96
C ASP A 101 0.47 -11.83 -11.96
N ASN A 102 1.73 -11.50 -12.24
CA ASN A 102 2.83 -11.62 -11.29
C ASN A 102 3.81 -10.46 -11.48
N GLY A 103 4.84 -10.39 -10.64
CA GLY A 103 5.79 -9.28 -10.71
C GLY A 103 6.95 -9.40 -9.74
N LEU A 104 7.79 -8.38 -9.75
CA LEU A 104 9.00 -8.30 -8.93
C LEU A 104 9.08 -6.91 -8.29
N LYS A 105 8.96 -6.84 -6.96
CA LYS A 105 9.27 -5.63 -6.19
C LYS A 105 10.73 -5.70 -5.75
N VAL A 106 11.57 -4.80 -6.26
CA VAL A 106 13.01 -4.77 -5.98
C VAL A 106 13.33 -3.72 -4.92
N SER A 107 14.18 -4.09 -3.98
CA SER A 107 14.76 -3.15 -3.03
C SER A 107 16.27 -3.29 -3.00
N LYS A 108 16.96 -2.20 -2.71
CA LYS A 108 18.40 -2.17 -2.37
C LYS A 108 18.58 -2.11 -0.85
N ALA A 109 19.81 -2.07 -0.38
CA ALA A 109 20.15 -2.03 1.04
C ALA A 109 19.21 -1.13 1.85
N THR A 110 18.91 -1.53 3.09
CA THR A 110 17.95 -0.88 3.99
C THR A 110 16.49 -0.87 3.48
N ALA A 111 16.14 -1.78 2.55
CA ALA A 111 14.83 -1.89 1.92
C ALA A 111 14.40 -0.61 1.15
N LEU A 112 15.34 0.12 0.56
CA LEU A 112 15.03 1.25 -0.32
C LEU A 112 14.49 0.74 -1.68
N PRO A 113 13.33 1.22 -2.15
CA PRO A 113 12.74 0.73 -3.39
C PRO A 113 13.57 1.09 -4.62
N VAL A 114 13.61 0.17 -5.58
CA VAL A 114 14.18 0.37 -6.90
C VAL A 114 13.03 0.47 -7.90
N GLY A 115 12.74 1.68 -8.35
CA GLY A 115 11.76 1.97 -9.39
C GLY A 115 12.40 2.24 -10.75
N TYR A 116 11.57 2.58 -11.74
CA TYR A 116 12.03 2.82 -13.10
C TYR A 116 13.08 3.95 -13.17
N ALA A 117 12.81 5.08 -12.52
CA ALA A 117 13.68 6.25 -12.55
C ALA A 117 15.03 6.09 -11.83
N ASN A 118 15.17 5.05 -10.98
CA ASN A 118 16.34 4.88 -10.13
C ASN A 118 16.99 3.47 -10.21
N GLY A 119 16.77 2.76 -11.32
CA GLY A 119 17.44 1.49 -11.59
C GLY A 119 16.74 0.53 -12.53
N LEU A 120 15.40 0.39 -12.51
CA LEU A 120 14.72 -0.58 -13.36
C LEU A 120 14.81 -0.26 -14.87
N ASN A 121 14.97 1.01 -15.26
CA ASN A 121 15.26 1.41 -16.63
C ASN A 121 16.57 0.81 -17.15
N GLU A 122 17.60 0.76 -16.30
CA GLU A 122 18.88 0.16 -16.66
C GLU A 122 18.79 -1.38 -16.68
N VAL A 123 17.99 -1.97 -15.76
CA VAL A 123 17.68 -3.41 -15.81
C VAL A 123 16.99 -3.75 -17.12
N GLU A 124 15.97 -2.99 -17.54
CA GLU A 124 15.25 -3.19 -18.81
C GLU A 124 16.20 -3.13 -20.01
N ARG A 125 17.08 -2.13 -20.04
CA ARG A 125 18.09 -2.00 -21.10
C ARG A 125 19.00 -3.22 -21.17
N LEU A 126 19.54 -3.67 -20.04
CA LEU A 126 20.43 -4.83 -19.96
C LEU A 126 19.71 -6.12 -20.39
N VAL A 127 18.46 -6.32 -19.94
CA VAL A 127 17.64 -7.47 -20.32
C VAL A 127 17.43 -7.52 -21.84
N GLY A 128 17.16 -6.38 -22.47
CA GLY A 128 16.97 -6.26 -23.92
C GLY A 128 18.24 -6.57 -24.75
N GLU A 129 19.44 -6.38 -24.17
CA GLU A 129 20.72 -6.64 -24.83
C GLU A 129 21.21 -8.09 -24.62
N MET A 130 20.66 -8.83 -23.65
CA MET A 130 21.10 -10.20 -23.33
C MET A 130 20.52 -11.23 -24.31
N GLN A 131 21.41 -12.04 -24.89
CA GLN A 131 21.00 -13.29 -25.52
C GLN A 131 20.81 -14.37 -24.45
N SER A 132 19.84 -15.27 -24.64
CA SER A 132 19.59 -16.38 -23.71
C SER A 132 20.73 -17.39 -23.78
N THR A 133 21.58 -17.42 -22.77
CA THR A 133 22.67 -18.39 -22.62
C THR A 133 22.71 -18.90 -21.19
N ALA A 134 21.86 -19.87 -20.87
CA ALA A 134 21.95 -20.56 -19.58
C ALA A 134 23.20 -21.45 -19.53
N ASP A 135 24.10 -21.23 -18.56
CA ASP A 135 25.35 -22.00 -18.45
C ASP A 135 25.20 -23.34 -17.67
N GLY A 136 24.00 -23.66 -17.22
CA GLY A 136 23.67 -24.94 -16.58
C GLY A 136 24.16 -25.12 -15.15
N ARG A 137 24.72 -24.09 -14.51
CA ARG A 137 25.10 -24.15 -13.08
C ARG A 137 23.85 -24.29 -12.21
N ARG A 138 23.97 -25.12 -11.15
CA ARG A 138 22.90 -25.19 -10.14
C ARG A 138 22.97 -23.95 -9.24
N PRO A 139 21.82 -23.32 -8.95
CA PRO A 139 21.77 -22.21 -8.00
C PRO A 139 22.27 -22.66 -6.60
N SER A 140 23.05 -21.80 -5.95
CA SER A 140 23.37 -21.97 -4.53
C SER A 140 22.50 -21.03 -3.73
N VAL A 141 21.48 -21.58 -3.09
CA VAL A 141 20.49 -20.84 -2.30
C VAL A 141 20.60 -21.30 -0.85
N LYS A 142 20.51 -20.35 0.08
CA LYS A 142 20.45 -20.64 1.52
C LYS A 142 19.07 -20.26 2.03
N ASP A 143 18.37 -21.20 2.63
CA ASP A 143 17.13 -20.90 3.35
C ASP A 143 17.45 -19.97 4.53
N LEU A 144 16.52 -19.06 4.84
CA LEU A 144 16.58 -18.21 6.02
C LEU A 144 15.70 -18.84 7.11
N PRO A 145 16.28 -19.64 8.02
CA PRO A 145 15.50 -20.36 9.03
C PRO A 145 14.86 -19.37 10.02
N ASP A 146 13.75 -19.78 10.61
CA ASP A 146 13.02 -19.06 11.67
C ASP A 146 12.58 -17.64 11.28
N ALA A 147 12.54 -17.32 9.97
CA ALA A 147 12.20 -15.99 9.49
C ALA A 147 10.81 -15.53 9.96
N LEU A 148 9.80 -16.39 9.86
CA LEU A 148 8.44 -16.04 10.27
C LEU A 148 8.39 -15.76 11.79
N SER A 149 8.94 -16.62 12.62
CA SER A 149 8.94 -16.43 14.08
C SER A 149 9.74 -15.22 14.52
N ARG A 150 10.88 -14.92 13.87
CA ARG A 150 11.65 -13.68 14.10
C ARG A 150 10.84 -12.44 13.75
N TYR A 151 10.14 -12.45 12.61
CA TYR A 151 9.28 -11.36 12.18
C TYR A 151 8.11 -11.13 13.14
N ILE A 152 7.42 -12.22 13.53
CA ILE A 152 6.30 -12.15 14.49
C ILE A 152 6.79 -11.66 15.87
N ALA A 153 7.93 -12.14 16.34
CA ALA A 153 8.51 -11.68 17.60
C ALA A 153 8.83 -10.19 17.58
N TRP A 154 9.35 -9.67 16.45
CA TRP A 154 9.59 -8.25 16.28
C TRP A 154 8.28 -7.44 16.31
N GLN A 155 7.22 -7.93 15.65
CA GLN A 155 5.90 -7.29 15.65
C GLN A 155 5.29 -7.24 17.06
N LYS A 156 5.31 -8.38 17.79
CA LYS A 156 4.84 -8.46 19.18
C LYS A 156 5.61 -7.54 20.14
N GLY A 157 6.87 -7.30 19.87
CA GLY A 157 7.69 -6.34 20.62
C GLY A 157 7.30 -4.86 20.40
N ARG A 158 6.52 -4.56 19.37
CA ARG A 158 6.08 -3.18 19.02
C ARG A 158 4.66 -2.86 19.42
N VAL A 159 3.81 -3.84 19.49
CA VAL A 159 2.41 -3.68 19.92
C VAL A 159 2.04 -4.82 20.86
N SER A 160 1.59 -4.46 22.06
CA SER A 160 1.09 -5.45 23.01
C SER A 160 -0.22 -6.05 22.49
N THR A 161 -0.24 -7.34 22.21
CA THR A 161 -1.50 -8.05 21.89
C THR A 161 -2.47 -8.07 23.06
N ALA A 162 -1.98 -7.88 24.31
CA ALA A 162 -2.83 -7.68 25.49
C ALA A 162 -3.69 -6.41 25.37
N ALA A 163 -3.27 -5.39 24.61
CA ALA A 163 -4.06 -4.20 24.32
C ALA A 163 -5.33 -4.52 23.53
N LEU A 164 -5.40 -5.65 22.85
CA LEU A 164 -6.57 -6.10 22.08
C LEU A 164 -7.55 -6.94 22.91
N SER A 165 -7.26 -7.16 24.19
CA SER A 165 -8.12 -7.97 25.07
C SER A 165 -9.54 -7.44 25.12
N GLY A 166 -10.51 -8.34 24.85
CA GLY A 166 -11.92 -8.01 24.82
C GLY A 166 -12.44 -7.34 23.54
N LEU A 167 -11.57 -6.96 22.59
CA LEU A 167 -11.99 -6.53 21.26
C LEU A 167 -12.44 -7.73 20.43
N LYS A 168 -13.62 -7.68 19.86
CA LYS A 168 -14.18 -8.70 18.97
C LYS A 168 -14.03 -8.24 17.52
N PHE A 169 -13.28 -8.96 16.71
CA PHE A 169 -13.04 -8.54 15.32
C PHE A 169 -12.82 -9.72 14.39
N ALA A 170 -13.08 -9.49 13.11
CA ALA A 170 -12.78 -10.43 12.04
C ALA A 170 -11.47 -10.02 11.33
N VAL A 171 -10.76 -11.01 10.80
CA VAL A 171 -9.59 -10.80 9.93
C VAL A 171 -9.79 -11.58 8.64
N ASP A 172 -9.76 -10.88 7.52
CA ASP A 172 -9.81 -11.48 6.20
C ASP A 172 -8.41 -11.46 5.56
N CYS A 173 -7.90 -12.63 5.26
CA CYS A 173 -6.57 -12.81 4.65
C CYS A 173 -6.59 -12.74 3.12
N SER A 174 -7.76 -12.59 2.49
CA SER A 174 -7.92 -12.57 1.02
C SER A 174 -7.29 -13.78 0.31
N ASN A 175 -7.22 -14.96 0.94
CA ASN A 175 -6.43 -16.11 0.51
C ASN A 175 -4.95 -15.77 0.25
N GLY A 176 -4.45 -14.69 0.82
CA GLY A 176 -3.11 -14.14 0.63
C GLY A 176 -2.13 -14.47 1.76
N MET A 177 -1.04 -13.75 1.76
CA MET A 177 0.12 -14.05 2.60
C MET A 177 -0.02 -13.67 4.08
N SER A 178 -1.02 -12.85 4.44
CA SER A 178 -1.33 -12.57 5.86
C SER A 178 -1.72 -13.84 6.64
N SER A 179 -2.16 -14.89 5.95
CA SER A 179 -2.44 -16.22 6.51
C SER A 179 -1.27 -16.81 7.33
N LEU A 180 -0.04 -16.40 7.02
CA LEU A 180 1.17 -16.90 7.70
C LEU A 180 1.25 -16.45 9.16
N PHE A 181 0.70 -15.30 9.51
CA PHE A 181 0.87 -14.71 10.83
C PHE A 181 -0.43 -14.52 11.62
N VAL A 182 -1.61 -14.52 10.97
CA VAL A 182 -2.86 -14.11 11.64
C VAL A 182 -3.23 -14.96 12.82
N ARG A 183 -3.04 -16.28 12.76
CA ARG A 183 -3.36 -17.20 13.86
C ARG A 183 -2.51 -16.94 15.10
N GLU A 184 -1.27 -16.52 14.92
CA GLU A 184 -0.37 -16.24 16.02
C GLU A 184 -0.50 -14.79 16.53
N MET A 185 -0.80 -13.85 15.66
CA MET A 185 -0.96 -12.43 16.00
C MET A 185 -2.36 -12.11 16.56
N PHE A 186 -3.39 -12.80 16.08
CA PHE A 186 -4.80 -12.53 16.39
C PHE A 186 -5.56 -13.84 16.73
N PRO A 187 -5.13 -14.58 17.79
CA PRO A 187 -5.66 -15.91 18.08
C PRO A 187 -7.16 -15.93 18.40
N ASP A 188 -7.72 -14.85 18.90
CA ASP A 188 -9.13 -14.73 19.32
C ASP A 188 -10.02 -14.08 18.26
N SER A 189 -9.50 -13.83 17.05
CA SER A 189 -10.26 -13.22 15.96
C SER A 189 -11.05 -14.26 15.14
N VAL A 190 -12.11 -13.81 14.49
CA VAL A 190 -12.81 -14.59 13.46
C VAL A 190 -11.99 -14.53 12.17
N LEU A 191 -11.45 -15.65 11.72
CA LEU A 191 -10.60 -15.71 10.54
C LEU A 191 -11.42 -16.05 9.28
N LEU A 192 -11.19 -15.29 8.22
CA LEU A 192 -11.76 -15.49 6.89
C LEU A 192 -10.64 -15.68 5.87
N ASN A 193 -10.85 -16.59 4.91
CA ASN A 193 -9.97 -16.79 3.76
C ASN A 193 -8.50 -16.96 4.14
N ASP A 194 -8.24 -17.63 5.27
CA ASP A 194 -6.94 -17.74 5.93
C ASP A 194 -6.08 -18.93 5.44
N THR A 195 -6.44 -19.50 4.30
CA THR A 195 -5.61 -20.47 3.58
C THR A 195 -5.07 -19.81 2.32
N PRO A 196 -3.73 -19.74 2.16
CA PRO A 196 -3.12 -19.17 0.97
C PRO A 196 -3.56 -19.92 -0.30
N ASP A 197 -4.07 -19.21 -1.28
CA ASP A 197 -4.43 -19.76 -2.59
C ASP A 197 -4.25 -18.70 -3.68
N GLY A 198 -3.26 -18.89 -4.55
CA GLY A 198 -2.91 -17.94 -5.60
C GLY A 198 -3.97 -17.75 -6.69
N THR A 199 -5.07 -18.50 -6.65
CA THR A 199 -6.24 -18.28 -7.51
C THR A 199 -7.23 -17.27 -6.90
N PHE A 200 -7.07 -16.93 -5.61
CA PHE A 200 -7.94 -16.01 -4.85
C PHE A 200 -9.44 -16.33 -4.98
N PRO A 201 -9.86 -17.54 -4.59
CA PRO A 201 -11.21 -18.06 -4.91
C PRO A 201 -12.33 -17.35 -4.16
N ALA A 202 -12.06 -16.73 -3.01
CA ALA A 202 -13.09 -16.10 -2.20
C ALA A 202 -13.53 -14.75 -2.78
N HIS A 203 -12.61 -13.91 -3.14
CA HIS A 203 -12.82 -12.59 -3.76
C HIS A 203 -11.51 -12.04 -4.33
N SER A 204 -11.58 -10.91 -5.03
CA SER A 204 -10.39 -10.19 -5.50
C SER A 204 -9.44 -9.87 -4.32
N PRO A 205 -8.11 -10.07 -4.45
CA PRO A 205 -7.15 -9.71 -3.41
C PRO A 205 -6.95 -8.19 -3.28
N ASN A 206 -7.87 -7.39 -3.82
CA ASN A 206 -7.87 -5.94 -3.75
C ASN A 206 -8.95 -5.43 -2.79
N PRO A 207 -8.62 -5.08 -1.54
CA PRO A 207 -9.61 -4.62 -0.56
C PRO A 207 -10.28 -3.27 -0.88
N LEU A 208 -9.77 -2.51 -1.87
CA LEU A 208 -10.43 -1.29 -2.35
C LEU A 208 -11.71 -1.59 -3.14
N LYS A 209 -11.82 -2.78 -3.73
CA LYS A 209 -13.02 -3.19 -4.43
C LYS A 209 -14.13 -3.53 -3.46
N ALA A 210 -15.36 -3.04 -3.73
CA ALA A 210 -16.50 -3.25 -2.84
C ALA A 210 -16.81 -4.73 -2.62
N GLU A 211 -16.78 -5.53 -3.71
CA GLU A 211 -17.03 -6.96 -3.65
C GLU A 211 -16.05 -7.73 -2.74
N ALA A 212 -14.80 -7.27 -2.62
CA ALA A 212 -13.83 -7.91 -1.75
C ALA A 212 -14.16 -7.74 -0.26
N ARG A 213 -14.93 -6.73 0.10
CA ARG A 213 -15.29 -6.42 1.50
C ARG A 213 -16.63 -6.96 1.94
N GLU A 214 -17.46 -7.46 1.01
CA GLU A 214 -18.83 -7.91 1.31
C GLU A 214 -18.86 -9.01 2.37
N GLN A 215 -17.96 -10.00 2.26
CA GLN A 215 -17.94 -11.14 3.17
C GLN A 215 -17.59 -10.69 4.60
N ILE A 216 -16.51 -9.93 4.79
CA ILE A 216 -16.11 -9.48 6.12
C ILE A 216 -17.13 -8.49 6.71
N ALA A 217 -17.71 -7.60 5.91
CA ALA A 217 -18.76 -6.68 6.34
C ALA A 217 -20.01 -7.44 6.83
N LYS A 218 -20.39 -8.53 6.15
CA LYS A 218 -21.47 -9.39 6.55
C LYS A 218 -21.18 -10.07 7.89
N VAL A 219 -20.02 -10.70 8.05
CA VAL A 219 -19.62 -11.41 9.27
C VAL A 219 -19.57 -10.44 10.46
N VAL A 220 -19.01 -9.24 10.29
CA VAL A 220 -18.99 -8.22 11.36
C VAL A 220 -20.38 -7.90 11.86
N ARG A 221 -21.36 -7.71 10.96
CA ARG A 221 -22.76 -7.42 11.35
C ARG A 221 -23.46 -8.60 11.99
N GLU A 222 -23.32 -9.80 11.41
CA GLU A 222 -24.04 -11.00 11.85
C GLU A 222 -23.55 -11.51 13.21
N GLU A 223 -22.24 -11.40 13.47
CA GLU A 223 -21.62 -11.86 14.73
C GLU A 223 -21.51 -10.74 15.79
N GLY A 224 -21.92 -9.50 15.45
CA GLY A 224 -21.87 -8.37 16.38
C GLY A 224 -20.43 -8.04 16.81
N LEU A 225 -19.52 -8.00 15.83
CA LEU A 225 -18.13 -7.69 16.06
C LEU A 225 -17.89 -6.17 16.14
N ASP A 226 -16.82 -5.75 16.78
CA ASP A 226 -16.46 -4.34 16.92
C ASP A 226 -15.88 -3.75 15.62
N CYS A 227 -15.25 -4.60 14.78
CA CYS A 227 -14.71 -4.21 13.46
C CYS A 227 -14.27 -5.44 12.64
N GLY A 228 -13.86 -5.19 11.40
CA GLY A 228 -13.14 -6.14 10.57
C GLY A 228 -11.90 -5.52 9.95
N VAL A 229 -10.85 -6.31 9.79
CA VAL A 229 -9.64 -5.94 9.05
C VAL A 229 -9.42 -6.88 7.89
N ILE A 230 -9.12 -6.34 6.70
CA ILE A 230 -8.84 -7.10 5.49
C ILE A 230 -7.47 -6.71 4.96
N PHE A 231 -6.65 -7.72 4.65
CA PHE A 231 -5.33 -7.57 4.03
C PHE A 231 -5.41 -7.80 2.51
N ASP A 232 -4.49 -7.20 1.77
CA ASP A 232 -4.29 -7.54 0.36
C ASP A 232 -3.39 -8.79 0.19
N GLY A 233 -3.19 -9.20 -1.07
CA GLY A 233 -2.56 -10.49 -1.38
C GLY A 233 -1.17 -10.70 -0.78
N ASP A 234 -0.33 -9.67 -0.68
CA ASP A 234 1.03 -9.73 -0.11
C ASP A 234 1.18 -9.03 1.26
N ALA A 235 0.04 -8.62 1.84
CA ALA A 235 -0.11 -8.10 3.20
C ALA A 235 0.73 -6.83 3.50
N ASP A 236 1.00 -6.01 2.49
CA ASP A 236 1.60 -4.69 2.69
C ASP A 236 0.55 -3.61 2.99
N ARG A 237 -0.76 -3.92 2.82
CA ARG A 237 -1.92 -3.06 3.12
C ARG A 237 -2.83 -3.68 4.15
N ALA A 238 -3.51 -2.80 4.92
CA ALA A 238 -4.61 -3.17 5.81
C ALA A 238 -5.75 -2.17 5.64
N MET A 239 -6.98 -2.68 5.50
CA MET A 239 -8.19 -1.88 5.40
C MET A 239 -9.23 -2.36 6.40
N PHE A 240 -10.20 -1.50 6.72
CA PHE A 240 -11.12 -1.75 7.83
C PHE A 240 -12.57 -1.54 7.45
N VAL A 241 -13.43 -2.31 8.10
CA VAL A 241 -14.88 -2.05 8.20
C VAL A 241 -15.24 -1.82 9.68
N ASP A 242 -16.17 -0.89 9.93
CA ASP A 242 -16.66 -0.60 11.27
C ASP A 242 -17.67 -1.67 11.76
N GLU A 243 -18.18 -1.53 12.97
CA GLU A 243 -19.17 -2.45 13.59
C GLU A 243 -20.48 -2.57 12.80
N ARG A 244 -20.74 -1.65 11.88
CA ARG A 244 -21.91 -1.68 10.98
C ARG A 244 -21.60 -2.37 9.64
N GLY A 245 -20.32 -2.78 9.45
CA GLY A 245 -19.81 -3.30 8.19
C GLY A 245 -19.57 -2.23 7.13
N GLU A 246 -19.53 -0.94 7.53
CA GLU A 246 -19.25 0.15 6.62
C GLU A 246 -17.73 0.32 6.45
N PHE A 247 -17.32 0.54 5.20
CA PHE A 247 -15.90 0.72 4.86
C PHE A 247 -15.35 2.03 5.41
N VAL A 248 -14.25 1.95 6.15
CA VAL A 248 -13.50 3.12 6.60
C VAL A 248 -12.39 3.39 5.62
N GLN A 249 -12.45 4.53 4.92
CA GLN A 249 -11.40 4.88 3.96
C GLN A 249 -10.03 4.97 4.66
N PRO A 250 -8.98 4.38 4.06
CA PRO A 250 -7.68 4.24 4.72
C PRO A 250 -7.02 5.56 5.10
N ASP A 251 -7.21 6.61 4.32
CA ASP A 251 -6.63 7.93 4.61
C ASP A 251 -7.22 8.59 5.86
N TYR A 252 -8.48 8.28 6.24
CA TYR A 252 -9.05 8.72 7.52
C TYR A 252 -8.39 8.08 8.73
N LEU A 253 -7.72 6.93 8.54
CA LEU A 253 -7.01 6.22 9.61
C LEU A 253 -5.58 6.72 9.82
N ILE A 254 -5.05 7.60 8.97
CA ILE A 254 -3.70 8.17 9.15
C ILE A 254 -3.54 8.87 10.50
N PRO A 255 -4.47 9.72 11.00
CA PRO A 255 -4.39 10.27 12.36
C PRO A 255 -4.41 9.20 13.45
N VAL A 256 -5.19 8.13 13.26
CA VAL A 256 -5.25 7.02 14.23
C VAL A 256 -3.90 6.30 14.31
N VAL A 257 -3.29 6.02 13.16
CA VAL A 257 -1.94 5.44 13.07
C VAL A 257 -0.90 6.36 13.71
N ALA A 258 -0.98 7.67 13.47
CA ALA A 258 -0.06 8.65 14.04
C ALA A 258 -0.14 8.67 15.57
N ARG A 259 -1.36 8.72 16.16
CA ARG A 259 -1.58 8.64 17.61
C ARG A 259 -1.02 7.36 18.21
N ALA A 260 -1.39 6.22 17.62
CA ALA A 260 -0.95 4.91 18.10
C ALA A 260 0.59 4.76 18.03
N THR A 261 1.22 5.32 17.00
CA THR A 261 2.68 5.30 16.86
C THR A 261 3.36 6.21 17.88
N MET A 262 2.85 7.44 18.09
CA MET A 262 3.36 8.38 19.07
C MET A 262 3.18 7.88 20.52
N GLY A 263 2.21 7.01 20.78
CA GLY A 263 1.95 6.43 22.09
C GLY A 263 3.07 5.49 22.59
N SER A 264 4.06 5.13 21.76
CA SER A 264 5.28 4.48 22.22
C SER A 264 6.20 5.50 22.90
N GLU A 265 6.67 5.18 24.11
CA GLU A 265 7.47 6.11 24.93
C GLU A 265 8.77 6.55 24.23
N GLU A 266 9.43 5.62 23.54
CA GLU A 266 10.65 5.88 22.78
C GLU A 266 10.47 6.95 21.69
N LEU A 267 9.34 6.89 20.96
CA LEU A 267 9.06 7.83 19.87
C LEU A 267 8.55 9.18 20.39
N ARG A 268 7.86 9.20 21.54
CA ARG A 268 7.42 10.42 22.19
C ARG A 268 8.61 11.26 22.65
N VAL A 269 9.57 10.65 23.33
CA VAL A 269 10.80 11.34 23.79
C VAL A 269 11.56 11.93 22.60
N LYS A 270 11.70 11.14 21.51
CA LYS A 270 12.39 11.61 20.30
C LYS A 270 11.69 12.78 19.61
N SER A 271 10.35 12.85 19.66
CA SER A 271 9.59 13.95 19.06
C SER A 271 9.64 15.23 19.89
N GLU A 272 9.70 15.13 21.24
CA GLU A 272 9.87 16.29 22.14
C GLU A 272 11.20 17.02 21.88
N GLU A 273 12.24 16.29 21.47
CA GLU A 273 13.55 16.87 21.13
C GLU A 273 13.60 17.50 19.73
N LEU A 274 12.80 16.99 18.76
CA LEU A 274 12.87 17.35 17.34
C LEU A 274 11.77 18.33 16.87
N GLY A 275 10.82 18.72 17.75
CA GLY A 275 9.66 19.54 17.39
C GLY A 275 8.46 18.69 16.94
N LYS A 276 7.50 19.28 16.21
CA LYS A 276 6.30 18.56 15.78
C LYS A 276 6.65 17.36 14.91
N ALA A 277 6.13 16.17 15.26
CA ALA A 277 6.33 14.98 14.47
C ALA A 277 5.67 15.11 13.10
N LYS A 278 6.45 14.86 12.04
CA LYS A 278 5.97 14.87 10.67
C LYS A 278 5.25 13.58 10.33
N ILE A 279 4.08 13.72 9.67
CA ILE A 279 3.26 12.60 9.20
C ILE A 279 3.07 12.75 7.70
N ILE A 280 3.56 11.81 6.90
CA ILE A 280 3.35 11.85 5.45
C ILE A 280 1.95 11.36 5.08
N HIS A 281 1.39 11.97 4.03
CA HIS A 281 0.12 11.57 3.43
C HIS A 281 0.13 11.84 1.93
N ASP A 282 -0.58 11.04 1.13
CA ASP A 282 -0.62 11.28 -0.31
C ASP A 282 -1.54 12.44 -0.70
N VAL A 283 -1.41 12.88 -1.96
CA VAL A 283 -2.19 14.01 -2.53
C VAL A 283 -3.71 13.78 -2.49
N ARG A 284 -4.19 12.58 -2.26
CA ARG A 284 -5.61 12.19 -2.23
C ARG A 284 -6.23 12.26 -0.84
N THR A 285 -5.40 12.43 0.18
CA THR A 285 -5.83 12.41 1.58
C THR A 285 -6.87 13.48 1.87
N SER A 286 -7.93 13.08 2.59
CA SER A 286 -9.01 13.95 3.04
C SER A 286 -8.49 15.13 3.85
N ARG A 287 -9.07 16.31 3.62
CA ARG A 287 -8.83 17.50 4.45
C ARG A 287 -9.20 17.24 5.92
N GLY A 288 -10.24 16.44 6.17
CA GLY A 288 -10.63 16.06 7.53
C GLY A 288 -9.54 15.32 8.29
N ALA A 289 -8.81 14.41 7.63
CA ALA A 289 -7.65 13.74 8.21
C ALA A 289 -6.48 14.71 8.44
N ILE A 290 -6.19 15.58 7.47
CA ILE A 290 -5.11 16.57 7.56
C ILE A 290 -5.35 17.58 8.68
N GLU A 291 -6.58 18.08 8.83
CA GLU A 291 -6.98 18.98 9.91
C GLU A 291 -6.84 18.31 11.27
N THR A 292 -7.29 17.05 11.38
CA THR A 292 -7.16 16.27 12.62
C THR A 292 -5.69 16.11 13.03
N LEU A 293 -4.80 15.78 12.09
CA LEU A 293 -3.36 15.71 12.38
C LEU A 293 -2.82 17.04 12.95
N ARG A 294 -3.23 18.19 12.38
CA ARG A 294 -2.80 19.50 12.85
C ARG A 294 -3.35 19.82 14.25
N GLU A 295 -4.63 19.51 14.50
CA GLU A 295 -5.29 19.69 15.80
C GLU A 295 -4.63 18.84 16.91
N GLU A 296 -4.14 17.65 16.54
CA GLU A 296 -3.40 16.74 17.43
C GLU A 296 -1.90 17.10 17.59
N GLY A 297 -1.46 18.20 16.96
CA GLY A 297 -0.10 18.72 17.11
C GLY A 297 0.93 18.14 16.14
N PHE A 298 0.51 17.31 15.18
CA PHE A 298 1.39 16.79 14.12
C PHE A 298 1.61 17.81 13.00
N GLU A 299 2.67 17.59 12.22
CA GLU A 299 2.96 18.30 10.97
C GLU A 299 2.63 17.38 9.78
N PRO A 300 1.48 17.54 9.10
CA PRO A 300 1.17 16.76 7.90
C PRO A 300 2.01 17.23 6.71
N VAL A 301 2.65 16.29 6.02
CA VAL A 301 3.49 16.53 4.84
C VAL A 301 2.94 15.75 3.65
N MET A 302 2.54 16.48 2.60
CA MET A 302 1.97 15.88 1.38
C MET A 302 3.06 15.30 0.49
N VAL A 303 2.84 14.06 -0.01
CA VAL A 303 3.75 13.34 -0.90
C VAL A 303 3.03 12.83 -2.16
N PRO A 304 3.75 12.52 -3.25
CA PRO A 304 3.17 11.85 -4.42
C PRO A 304 2.60 10.46 -4.06
N VAL A 305 1.65 9.99 -4.87
CA VAL A 305 1.08 8.64 -4.70
C VAL A 305 2.10 7.56 -5.05
N GLY A 306 2.26 6.58 -4.15
CA GLY A 306 3.01 5.37 -4.38
C GLY A 306 4.19 5.15 -3.44
N HIS A 307 4.31 3.90 -2.99
CA HIS A 307 5.31 3.47 -2.01
C HIS A 307 6.77 3.76 -2.42
N ALA A 308 7.04 3.85 -3.73
CA ALA A 308 8.36 4.18 -4.25
C ALA A 308 8.78 5.63 -3.97
N PHE A 309 7.82 6.54 -3.76
CA PHE A 309 8.06 7.93 -3.36
C PHE A 309 7.95 8.11 -1.85
N ALA A 310 6.92 7.52 -1.24
CA ALA A 310 6.64 7.70 0.18
C ALA A 310 7.82 7.24 1.07
N LYS A 311 8.40 6.07 0.80
CA LYS A 311 9.50 5.49 1.60
C LYS A 311 10.78 6.36 1.64
N PRO A 312 11.33 6.82 0.49
CA PRO A 312 12.47 7.72 0.50
C PRO A 312 12.18 9.05 1.18
N ILE A 313 11.03 9.67 0.89
CA ILE A 313 10.65 10.96 1.46
C ILE A 313 10.50 10.85 2.98
N LEU A 314 9.80 9.82 3.49
CA LEU A 314 9.64 9.60 4.93
C LEU A 314 11.00 9.60 5.65
N ARG A 315 11.99 8.90 5.09
CA ARG A 315 13.34 8.82 5.65
C ARG A 315 14.09 10.15 5.55
N GLU A 316 14.01 10.81 4.41
CA GLU A 316 14.71 12.08 4.13
C GLU A 316 14.27 13.17 5.10
N ILE A 317 12.96 13.31 5.32
CA ILE A 317 12.42 14.35 6.20
C ILE A 317 12.32 13.92 7.68
N GLY A 318 12.67 12.67 8.00
CA GLY A 318 12.57 12.11 9.35
C GLY A 318 11.13 12.02 9.84
N ALA A 319 10.16 11.73 8.95
CA ALA A 319 8.78 11.59 9.38
C ALA A 319 8.56 10.36 10.27
N LEU A 320 7.66 10.48 11.24
CA LEU A 320 7.34 9.42 12.21
C LEU A 320 6.67 8.22 11.53
N CYS A 321 5.63 8.51 10.77
CA CYS A 321 4.83 7.54 10.03
C CYS A 321 4.03 8.25 8.94
N GLY A 322 3.13 7.52 8.30
CA GLY A 322 2.17 8.09 7.36
C GLY A 322 1.35 7.04 6.66
N GLY A 323 0.56 7.46 5.68
CA GLY A 323 -0.27 6.53 4.94
C GLY A 323 -0.79 7.09 3.61
N GLU A 324 -1.47 6.21 2.87
CA GLU A 324 -2.07 6.51 1.58
C GLU A 324 -3.55 6.09 1.54
N LEU A 325 -4.32 6.71 0.67
CA LEU A 325 -5.68 6.29 0.34
C LEU A 325 -5.74 4.80 -0.07
N ALA A 326 -4.65 4.28 -0.64
CA ALA A 326 -4.55 2.89 -1.08
C ALA A 326 -4.37 1.87 0.06
N GLY A 327 -4.29 2.30 1.33
CA GLY A 327 -4.17 1.42 2.50
C GLY A 327 -2.75 1.00 2.86
N HIS A 328 -1.73 1.62 2.25
CA HIS A 328 -0.35 1.53 2.73
C HIS A 328 -0.15 2.45 3.93
N TYR A 329 0.52 1.94 4.97
CA TYR A 329 0.95 2.72 6.13
C TYR A 329 2.43 2.50 6.38
N TYR A 330 3.18 3.58 6.49
CA TYR A 330 4.63 3.63 6.57
C TYR A 330 5.08 3.98 7.99
N PHE A 331 6.16 3.37 8.46
CA PHE A 331 6.65 3.57 9.83
C PHE A 331 8.17 3.78 9.83
N SER A 332 8.64 4.83 10.50
CA SER A 332 10.08 5.05 10.68
C SER A 332 10.75 3.90 11.44
N GLU A 333 10.07 3.36 12.46
CA GLU A 333 10.52 2.19 13.23
C GLU A 333 10.58 0.89 12.41
N PHE A 334 9.85 0.84 11.28
CA PHE A 334 9.90 -0.27 10.31
C PHE A 334 10.77 0.10 9.10
N PHE A 335 11.92 0.70 9.38
CA PHE A 335 12.87 1.14 8.36
C PHE A 335 12.26 2.08 7.31
N GLY A 336 11.22 2.84 7.64
CA GLY A 336 10.49 3.71 6.72
C GLY A 336 9.68 2.95 5.66
N CYS A 337 9.45 1.67 5.86
CA CYS A 337 8.65 0.83 4.97
C CYS A 337 7.20 0.72 5.42
N ASP A 338 6.34 0.26 4.52
CA ASP A 338 4.95 -0.09 4.80
C ASP A 338 4.82 -1.48 5.43
N SER A 339 3.82 -1.61 6.31
CA SER A 339 3.47 -2.88 6.95
C SER A 339 1.98 -2.92 7.27
N GLY A 340 1.24 -3.78 6.58
CA GLY A 340 -0.17 -4.00 6.87
C GLY A 340 -0.38 -4.55 8.29
N LEU A 341 0.47 -5.47 8.75
CA LEU A 341 0.37 -6.04 10.09
C LEU A 341 0.60 -5.00 11.19
N LEU A 342 1.65 -4.17 11.08
CA LEU A 342 1.91 -3.13 12.06
C LEU A 342 0.79 -2.08 12.09
N ALA A 343 0.28 -1.71 10.91
CA ALA A 343 -0.87 -0.82 10.80
C ALA A 343 -2.12 -1.42 11.44
N ALA A 344 -2.43 -2.69 11.13
CA ALA A 344 -3.59 -3.38 11.68
C ALA A 344 -3.52 -3.42 13.21
N THR A 345 -2.39 -3.83 13.80
CA THR A 345 -2.23 -3.88 15.26
C THR A 345 -2.34 -2.50 15.92
N ARG A 346 -1.78 -1.44 15.31
CA ARG A 346 -1.88 -0.07 15.80
C ARG A 346 -3.32 0.44 15.79
N ILE A 347 -4.03 0.25 14.69
CA ILE A 347 -5.42 0.69 14.54
C ILE A 347 -6.33 -0.11 15.49
N LEU A 348 -6.20 -1.44 15.55
CA LEU A 348 -6.98 -2.28 16.48
C LEU A 348 -6.76 -1.87 17.94
N SER A 349 -5.53 -1.48 18.32
CA SER A 349 -5.26 -1.00 19.68
C SER A 349 -6.01 0.29 20.02
N GLU A 350 -6.16 1.22 19.08
CA GLU A 350 -6.95 2.45 19.26
C GLU A 350 -8.46 2.16 19.30
N ILE A 351 -8.94 1.21 18.47
CA ILE A 351 -10.34 0.76 18.53
C ILE A 351 -10.62 0.11 19.90
N ALA A 352 -9.72 -0.71 20.42
CA ALA A 352 -9.84 -1.32 21.74
C ALA A 352 -9.90 -0.26 22.87
N LYS A 353 -9.07 0.78 22.81
CA LYS A 353 -9.12 1.91 23.74
C LYS A 353 -10.45 2.68 23.66
N ALA A 354 -10.94 2.92 22.43
CA ALA A 354 -12.23 3.57 22.22
C ALA A 354 -13.38 2.74 22.81
N ARG A 355 -13.37 1.42 22.59
CA ARG A 355 -14.33 0.48 23.18
C ARG A 355 -14.30 0.48 24.69
N GLN A 356 -13.13 0.48 25.32
CA GLN A 356 -12.98 0.59 26.77
C GLN A 356 -13.55 1.92 27.29
N ALA A 357 -13.50 2.98 26.50
CA ALA A 357 -14.12 4.27 26.79
C ALA A 357 -15.63 4.33 26.42
N GLY A 358 -16.25 3.21 26.05
CA GLY A 358 -17.67 3.11 25.70
C GLY A 358 -18.04 3.65 24.34
N LYS A 359 -17.08 3.76 23.42
CA LYS A 359 -17.30 4.22 22.03
C LYS A 359 -17.12 3.09 21.04
N THR A 360 -17.97 3.06 19.99
CA THR A 360 -17.77 2.19 18.85
C THR A 360 -16.69 2.72 17.91
N PHE A 361 -16.26 1.91 16.95
CA PHE A 361 -15.28 2.34 15.94
C PHE A 361 -15.82 3.49 15.09
N SER A 362 -17.08 3.39 14.63
CA SER A 362 -17.71 4.47 13.87
C SER A 362 -17.80 5.78 14.65
N GLU A 363 -18.11 5.71 15.98
CA GLU A 363 -18.14 6.90 16.86
C GLU A 363 -16.73 7.48 17.05
N MET A 364 -15.69 6.65 17.15
CA MET A 364 -14.31 7.09 17.20
C MET A 364 -13.91 7.86 15.92
N MET A 365 -14.37 7.38 14.74
CA MET A 365 -14.04 7.98 13.45
C MET A 365 -14.89 9.20 13.10
N LYS A 366 -16.08 9.35 13.72
CA LYS A 366 -17.04 10.43 13.40
C LYS A 366 -16.43 11.83 13.35
N PRO A 367 -15.56 12.26 14.31
CA PRO A 367 -14.95 13.60 14.27
C PRO A 367 -14.09 13.87 13.02
N ILE A 368 -13.64 12.82 12.32
CA ILE A 368 -12.82 12.92 11.12
C ILE A 368 -13.70 12.85 9.88
N VAL A 369 -14.52 11.79 9.77
CA VAL A 369 -15.26 11.48 8.55
C VAL A 369 -16.46 12.40 8.30
N SER A 370 -17.03 13.01 9.36
CA SER A 370 -18.19 13.90 9.22
C SER A 370 -17.85 15.34 8.82
N ARG A 371 -16.57 15.70 8.71
CA ARG A 371 -16.16 17.08 8.38
C ARG A 371 -16.47 17.47 6.94
N TYR A 372 -16.35 16.51 6.03
CA TYR A 372 -16.49 16.71 4.59
C TYR A 372 -17.22 15.52 3.95
N ALA A 373 -17.96 15.80 2.88
CA ALA A 373 -18.46 14.81 1.96
C ALA A 373 -17.39 14.51 0.90
N ASN A 374 -17.10 13.25 0.64
CA ASN A 374 -16.06 12.79 -0.28
C ASN A 374 -16.65 11.92 -1.40
N SER A 375 -16.16 12.09 -2.63
CA SER A 375 -16.62 11.34 -3.80
C SER A 375 -16.04 9.93 -3.90
N GLY A 376 -14.96 9.64 -3.16
CA GLY A 376 -14.06 8.57 -3.54
C GLY A 376 -13.27 8.90 -4.82
N GLU A 377 -12.38 8.02 -5.23
CA GLU A 377 -11.59 8.18 -6.47
C GLU A 377 -12.41 7.69 -7.67
N ILE A 378 -12.79 8.57 -8.57
CA ILE A 378 -13.59 8.28 -9.78
C ILE A 378 -12.64 8.08 -10.96
N ASN A 379 -12.75 6.93 -11.64
CA ASN A 379 -11.88 6.56 -12.75
C ASN A 379 -12.55 6.84 -14.10
N PHE A 380 -11.82 7.49 -15.02
CA PHE A 380 -12.29 7.80 -16.37
C PHE A 380 -11.34 7.23 -17.40
N LYS A 381 -11.87 6.46 -18.33
CA LYS A 381 -11.15 6.04 -19.52
C LYS A 381 -11.30 7.11 -20.59
N VAL A 382 -10.21 7.82 -20.91
CA VAL A 382 -10.18 8.91 -21.89
C VAL A 382 -9.00 8.77 -22.83
N ASP A 383 -9.18 9.10 -24.10
CA ASP A 383 -8.14 8.99 -25.12
C ASP A 383 -7.04 10.04 -24.95
N ASN A 384 -7.41 11.27 -24.65
CA ASN A 384 -6.48 12.38 -24.42
C ASN A 384 -6.63 12.92 -22.99
N LYS A 385 -5.75 12.42 -22.10
CA LYS A 385 -5.75 12.80 -20.68
C LYS A 385 -5.35 14.25 -20.46
N GLU A 386 -4.42 14.80 -21.26
CA GLU A 386 -3.96 16.17 -21.20
C GLU A 386 -5.10 17.14 -21.48
N ALA A 387 -5.78 16.96 -22.60
CA ALA A 387 -6.93 17.78 -22.96
C ALA A 387 -8.08 17.67 -21.95
N ALA A 388 -8.29 16.49 -21.35
CA ALA A 388 -9.27 16.30 -20.29
C ALA A 388 -8.89 17.08 -19.01
N ILE A 389 -7.62 17.05 -18.60
CA ILE A 389 -7.11 17.83 -17.47
C ILE A 389 -7.30 19.33 -17.73
N GLU A 390 -6.96 19.84 -18.91
CA GLU A 390 -7.15 21.26 -19.26
C GLU A 390 -8.61 21.70 -19.11
N ARG A 391 -9.57 20.88 -19.58
CA ARG A 391 -11.01 21.17 -19.41
C ARG A 391 -11.42 21.16 -17.94
N VAL A 392 -10.92 20.20 -17.15
CA VAL A 392 -11.16 20.17 -15.69
C VAL A 392 -10.64 21.43 -15.03
N LEU A 393 -9.41 21.85 -15.34
CA LEU A 393 -8.81 23.07 -14.79
C LEU A 393 -9.58 24.33 -15.22
N ALA A 394 -10.14 24.36 -16.43
CA ALA A 394 -10.99 25.47 -16.89
C ALA A 394 -12.30 25.57 -16.09
N VAL A 395 -12.97 24.42 -15.84
CA VAL A 395 -14.17 24.37 -14.99
C VAL A 395 -13.84 24.69 -13.53
N ALA A 396 -12.72 24.22 -13.02
CA ALA A 396 -12.26 24.44 -11.66
C ALA A 396 -12.15 25.94 -11.28
N LYS A 397 -11.75 26.80 -12.22
CA LYS A 397 -11.72 28.28 -12.02
C LYS A 397 -13.09 28.88 -11.65
N SER A 398 -14.18 28.19 -11.95
CA SER A 398 -15.55 28.64 -11.67
C SER A 398 -16.17 28.01 -10.43
N LEU A 399 -15.41 27.16 -9.69
CA LEU A 399 -15.86 26.54 -8.44
C LEU A 399 -15.72 27.46 -7.22
N GLY A 400 -14.88 28.50 -7.33
CA GLY A 400 -14.60 29.48 -6.28
C GLY A 400 -13.18 30.02 -6.37
N GLU A 401 -12.79 30.80 -5.35
CA GLU A 401 -11.42 31.29 -5.20
C GLU A 401 -10.49 30.15 -4.78
N GLU A 402 -9.42 29.92 -5.55
CA GLU A 402 -8.39 28.95 -5.25
C GLU A 402 -7.54 29.46 -4.06
N THR A 403 -7.52 28.70 -2.97
CA THR A 403 -6.79 29.05 -1.74
C THR A 403 -5.46 28.33 -1.60
N GLY A 404 -5.22 27.32 -2.45
CA GLY A 404 -3.98 26.55 -2.47
C GLY A 404 -3.92 25.59 -3.65
N ARG A 405 -2.69 25.23 -4.03
CA ARG A 405 -2.43 24.37 -5.19
C ARG A 405 -1.22 23.50 -4.96
N SER A 406 -1.32 22.25 -5.39
CA SER A 406 -0.20 21.30 -5.46
C SER A 406 -0.19 20.62 -6.82
N GLU A 407 1.00 20.49 -7.40
CA GLU A 407 1.24 19.83 -8.70
C GLU A 407 2.26 18.68 -8.58
N ILE A 408 2.46 18.16 -7.37
CA ILE A 408 3.46 17.09 -7.11
C ILE A 408 3.07 15.74 -7.71
N ASP A 409 1.75 15.50 -7.94
CA ASP A 409 1.23 14.31 -8.64
C ASP A 409 -0.14 14.67 -9.27
N GLY A 410 -0.13 15.20 -10.48
CA GLY A 410 -1.29 15.83 -11.11
C GLY A 410 -1.60 17.17 -10.47
N TYR A 411 -2.88 17.50 -10.35
CA TYR A 411 -3.34 18.78 -9.80
C TYR A 411 -4.24 18.54 -8.61
N ARG A 412 -3.88 19.08 -7.45
CA ARG A 412 -4.76 19.22 -6.29
C ARG A 412 -5.00 20.71 -6.08
N LEU A 413 -6.27 21.15 -6.19
CA LEU A 413 -6.69 22.54 -6.04
C LEU A 413 -7.56 22.65 -4.78
N GLU A 414 -7.16 23.54 -3.89
CA GLU A 414 -7.85 23.80 -2.63
C GLU A 414 -8.74 25.04 -2.77
N TYR A 415 -9.93 24.96 -2.18
CA TYR A 415 -10.89 26.04 -2.07
C TYR A 415 -11.33 26.17 -0.61
N ARG A 416 -12.03 27.27 -0.26
CA ARG A 416 -12.54 27.47 1.09
C ARG A 416 -13.35 26.25 1.60
N ASP A 417 -14.29 25.78 0.78
CA ASP A 417 -15.29 24.79 1.19
C ASP A 417 -15.11 23.41 0.54
N GLY A 418 -13.98 23.15 -0.11
CA GLY A 418 -13.69 21.89 -0.74
C GLY A 418 -12.33 21.85 -1.42
N TRP A 419 -12.02 20.73 -2.02
CA TRP A 419 -10.85 20.55 -2.88
C TRP A 419 -11.12 19.51 -3.98
N ILE A 420 -10.33 19.57 -5.03
CA ILE A 420 -10.36 18.59 -6.13
C ILE A 420 -8.96 18.05 -6.37
N SER A 421 -8.87 16.79 -6.78
CA SER A 421 -7.65 16.23 -7.37
C SER A 421 -7.97 15.62 -8.71
N VAL A 422 -7.19 15.98 -9.73
CA VAL A 422 -7.21 15.35 -11.06
C VAL A 422 -5.82 14.92 -11.43
N ARG A 423 -5.65 13.62 -11.72
CA ARG A 423 -4.34 13.04 -12.00
C ARG A 423 -4.41 11.85 -12.97
N LYS A 424 -3.31 11.58 -13.64
CA LYS A 424 -3.14 10.35 -14.43
C LYS A 424 -2.83 9.20 -13.46
N SER A 425 -3.40 8.02 -13.69
CA SER A 425 -2.93 6.84 -12.99
C SER A 425 -1.51 6.46 -13.45
N ASN A 426 -0.65 6.12 -12.50
CA ASN A 426 0.72 5.72 -12.77
C ASN A 426 0.84 4.26 -13.24
N THR A 427 -0.20 3.44 -12.98
CA THR A 427 -0.20 2.00 -13.25
C THR A 427 -1.26 1.57 -14.27
N GLU A 428 -2.30 2.38 -14.48
CA GLU A 428 -3.47 2.04 -15.30
C GLU A 428 -3.78 3.15 -16.32
N PRO A 429 -4.50 2.86 -17.41
CA PRO A 429 -4.80 3.83 -18.46
C PRO A 429 -5.93 4.82 -18.10
N TYR A 430 -6.12 5.15 -16.82
CA TYR A 430 -7.19 6.02 -16.33
C TYR A 430 -6.73 7.45 -16.02
N LEU A 431 -7.66 8.41 -16.19
CA LEU A 431 -7.65 9.69 -15.52
C LEU A 431 -8.51 9.58 -14.26
N ARG A 432 -8.00 10.04 -13.13
CA ARG A 432 -8.64 9.93 -11.82
C ARG A 432 -9.06 11.29 -11.31
N LEU A 433 -10.30 11.38 -10.85
CA LEU A 433 -10.88 12.55 -10.19
C LEU A 433 -11.24 12.19 -8.76
N LEU A 434 -10.91 13.05 -7.82
CA LEU A 434 -11.39 13.00 -6.45
C LEU A 434 -11.84 14.39 -6.03
N VAL A 435 -12.99 14.47 -5.39
CA VAL A 435 -13.61 15.72 -4.94
C VAL A 435 -14.04 15.57 -3.49
N GLU A 436 -13.78 16.59 -2.69
CA GLU A 436 -14.24 16.64 -1.31
C GLU A 436 -14.81 18.06 -1.03
N CYS A 437 -15.97 18.12 -0.40
CA CYS A 437 -16.68 19.38 -0.13
C CYS A 437 -17.30 19.38 1.27
N ARG A 438 -17.59 20.58 1.81
CA ARG A 438 -18.26 20.75 3.11
C ARG A 438 -19.63 20.09 3.17
N THR A 439 -20.38 20.07 2.06
CA THR A 439 -21.73 19.50 2.01
C THR A 439 -21.88 18.53 0.87
N ARG A 440 -22.81 17.58 1.02
CA ARG A 440 -23.14 16.62 -0.03
C ARG A 440 -23.66 17.30 -1.30
N GLU A 441 -24.50 18.31 -1.16
CA GLU A 441 -25.04 19.06 -2.31
C GLU A 441 -23.93 19.73 -3.13
N MET A 442 -22.97 20.37 -2.45
CA MET A 442 -21.81 20.96 -3.13
C MET A 442 -20.96 19.90 -3.83
N LEU A 443 -20.73 18.76 -3.17
CA LEU A 443 -20.00 17.63 -3.72
C LEU A 443 -20.65 17.14 -5.03
N ASP A 444 -21.96 16.87 -5.01
CA ASP A 444 -22.70 16.35 -6.16
C ASP A 444 -22.66 17.37 -7.33
N ASN A 445 -22.77 18.67 -7.04
CA ASN A 445 -22.61 19.72 -8.03
C ASN A 445 -21.19 19.74 -8.66
N TRP A 446 -20.16 19.72 -7.82
CA TRP A 446 -18.78 19.77 -8.32
C TRP A 446 -18.42 18.52 -9.12
N VAL A 447 -18.77 17.33 -8.60
CA VAL A 447 -18.56 16.04 -9.30
C VAL A 447 -19.27 16.06 -10.65
N GLY A 448 -20.53 16.50 -10.74
CA GLY A 448 -21.26 16.56 -12.00
C GLY A 448 -20.59 17.46 -13.03
N ARG A 449 -20.18 18.67 -12.63
CA ARG A 449 -19.51 19.65 -13.52
C ARG A 449 -18.14 19.16 -14.00
N LEU A 450 -17.32 18.60 -13.10
CA LEU A 450 -15.97 18.13 -13.42
C LEU A 450 -16.00 16.84 -14.24
N SER A 451 -16.89 15.89 -13.92
CA SER A 451 -17.10 14.68 -14.71
C SER A 451 -17.56 14.99 -16.13
N GLY A 452 -18.49 15.95 -16.29
CA GLY A 452 -18.91 16.43 -17.60
C GLY A 452 -17.77 17.07 -18.42
N ALA A 453 -16.81 17.72 -17.77
CA ALA A 453 -15.62 18.24 -18.43
C ALA A 453 -14.63 17.14 -18.86
N ILE A 454 -14.53 16.04 -18.11
CA ILE A 454 -13.68 14.91 -18.45
C ILE A 454 -14.25 14.14 -19.65
N ALA A 455 -15.53 13.78 -19.59
CA ALA A 455 -16.22 12.94 -20.58
C ALA A 455 -17.46 13.63 -21.14
N PRO A 456 -17.32 14.65 -22.00
CA PRO A 456 -18.45 15.46 -22.48
C PRO A 456 -19.48 14.67 -23.31
N HIS A 457 -19.17 13.47 -23.77
CA HIS A 457 -20.04 12.67 -24.63
C HIS A 457 -20.47 11.31 -24.04
N ASN A 458 -19.99 10.95 -22.83
CA ASN A 458 -20.36 9.68 -22.19
C ASN A 458 -20.35 9.76 -20.65
N PRO A 459 -21.45 10.20 -20.02
CA PRO A 459 -21.55 10.29 -18.56
C PRO A 459 -21.52 8.93 -17.83
N GLN A 460 -21.60 7.78 -18.55
CA GLN A 460 -21.55 6.44 -17.99
C GLN A 460 -20.13 5.84 -17.95
N SER A 461 -19.10 6.55 -18.38
CA SER A 461 -17.72 6.07 -18.37
C SER A 461 -17.04 6.18 -17.01
N ALA A 462 -17.74 6.62 -15.98
CA ALA A 462 -17.23 6.70 -14.60
C ALA A 462 -17.52 5.37 -13.87
N SER A 463 -16.48 4.63 -13.47
CA SER A 463 -16.57 3.55 -12.49
C SER A 463 -16.00 4.02 -11.15
N VAL A 464 -16.80 3.89 -10.11
CA VAL A 464 -16.41 4.17 -8.71
C VAL A 464 -15.58 3.02 -8.17
#